data_79ce377ddaa247b5435244984e6bf2b7
#
_entry.id   79ce377ddaa247b5435244984e6bf2b7
#
_cell.length_a   1.000
_cell.length_b   1.000
_cell.length_c   1.000
_cell.angle_alpha   90.00
_cell.angle_beta   90.00
_cell.angle_gamma   90.00
#
_symmetry.space_group_name_H-M   'P 1'
#
loop_
_entity.id
_entity.type
_entity.pdbx_description
1 polymer ?
#
loop_
_entity_poly.entity_id
_entity_poly.type
_entity_poly.pdbx_seq_one_letter_code
_entity_poly.pdbx_strand_id
1 'polypeptide(L)'
;MTFNEDMNRACVNIGQTSESRVKRVALAAYREINRGSPVDKGTFRANWVASIDTIDRSSDLSKTRSDVSEAVTTATAVITSGAKLGTTIYISNAVPYAGKLEDGYSPQAPAGVVAPALTTIKNALDEGRL
;
A
#
# COMPACT_ATOMS: atom_id res chain seq x y z
N MET A 1 -19.19 8.43 3.46
CA MET A 1 -18.94 7.46 2.40
C MET A 1 -17.57 6.83 2.61
N THR A 2 -17.46 5.52 2.46
CA THR A 2 -16.19 4.81 2.64
C THR A 2 -15.26 5.00 1.45
N PHE A 3 -13.97 4.71 1.64
CA PHE A 3 -12.98 4.70 0.55
C PHE A 3 -13.41 3.79 -0.61
N ASN A 4 -13.93 2.60 -0.31
CA ASN A 4 -14.39 1.68 -1.35
C ASN A 4 -15.59 2.21 -2.13
N GLU A 5 -16.53 2.86 -1.45
CA GLU A 5 -17.68 3.47 -2.10
C GLU A 5 -17.27 4.63 -3.00
N ASP A 6 -16.34 5.45 -2.54
CA ASP A 6 -15.79 6.56 -3.34
C ASP A 6 -15.06 6.04 -4.58
N MET A 7 -14.29 4.96 -4.42
CA MET A 7 -13.59 4.31 -5.54
C MET A 7 -14.56 3.71 -6.54
N ASN A 8 -15.59 3.00 -6.09
CA ASN A 8 -16.59 2.41 -6.98
C ASN A 8 -17.36 3.46 -7.76
N ARG A 9 -17.71 4.57 -7.10
CA ARG A 9 -18.39 5.68 -7.76
C ARG A 9 -17.50 6.31 -8.83
N ALA A 10 -16.24 6.55 -8.52
CA ALA A 10 -15.28 7.10 -9.47
C ALA A 10 -15.11 6.18 -10.68
N CYS A 11 -15.04 4.87 -10.46
CA CYS A 11 -14.92 3.89 -11.53
C CYS A 11 -16.14 3.89 -12.47
N VAL A 12 -17.35 3.96 -11.93
CA VAL A 12 -18.58 4.02 -12.74
C VAL A 12 -18.59 5.29 -13.60
N ASN A 13 -18.17 6.43 -13.03
CA ASN A 13 -18.21 7.70 -13.74
C ASN A 13 -17.14 7.86 -14.81
N ILE A 14 -16.00 7.20 -14.66
CA ILE A 14 -14.85 7.35 -15.55
C ILE A 14 -14.88 6.33 -16.69
N GLY A 15 -15.64 5.26 -16.57
CA GLY A 15 -15.76 4.24 -17.62
C GLY A 15 -14.45 3.50 -17.85
N GLN A 16 -13.91 3.53 -19.08
CA GLN A 16 -12.71 2.75 -19.44
C GLN A 16 -11.43 3.15 -18.69
N THR A 17 -11.40 4.35 -18.11
CA THR A 17 -10.25 4.80 -17.33
C THR A 17 -10.25 4.25 -15.91
N SER A 18 -11.32 3.58 -15.49
CA SER A 18 -11.53 3.10 -14.12
C SER A 18 -10.45 2.12 -13.66
N GLU A 19 -10.06 1.18 -14.52
CA GLU A 19 -9.03 0.21 -14.19
C GLU A 19 -7.67 0.90 -14.01
N SER A 20 -7.33 1.83 -14.89
CA SER A 20 -6.09 2.62 -14.75
C SER A 20 -6.09 3.43 -13.47
N ARG A 21 -7.24 3.97 -13.08
CA ARG A 21 -7.38 4.73 -11.83
C ARG A 21 -7.20 3.82 -10.60
N VAL A 22 -7.78 2.63 -10.61
CA VAL A 22 -7.59 1.66 -9.52
C VAL A 22 -6.11 1.32 -9.35
N LYS A 23 -5.41 1.05 -10.44
CA LYS A 23 -3.97 0.78 -10.41
C LYS A 23 -3.20 1.95 -9.85
N ARG A 24 -3.51 3.16 -10.28
CA ARG A 24 -2.83 4.38 -9.83
C ARG A 24 -3.00 4.62 -8.35
N VAL A 25 -4.22 4.44 -7.84
CA VAL A 25 -4.51 4.60 -6.41
C VAL A 25 -3.78 3.53 -5.59
N ALA A 26 -3.81 2.29 -6.03
CA ALA A 26 -3.12 1.20 -5.35
C ALA A 26 -1.61 1.41 -5.31
N LEU A 27 -1.02 1.84 -6.43
CA LEU A 27 0.41 2.16 -6.49
C LEU A 27 0.77 3.32 -5.56
N ALA A 28 -0.05 4.37 -5.54
CA ALA A 28 0.16 5.52 -4.65
C ALA A 28 0.07 5.08 -3.19
N ALA A 29 -0.90 4.24 -2.83
CA ALA A 29 -1.05 3.72 -1.47
C ALA A 29 0.17 2.90 -1.06
N TYR A 30 0.63 1.99 -1.92
CA TYR A 30 1.82 1.19 -1.63
C TYR A 30 3.05 2.08 -1.40
N ARG A 31 3.27 3.05 -2.26
CA ARG A 31 4.40 3.96 -2.16
C ARG A 31 4.37 4.79 -0.88
N GLU A 32 3.20 5.30 -0.52
CA GLU A 32 3.05 6.08 0.72
C GLU A 32 3.30 5.22 1.95
N ILE A 33 2.77 4.00 1.99
CA ILE A 33 2.98 3.06 3.08
C ILE A 33 4.47 2.70 3.19
N ASN A 34 5.10 2.36 2.09
CA ASN A 34 6.51 1.98 2.07
C ASN A 34 7.40 3.14 2.51
N ARG A 35 7.17 4.33 1.94
CA ARG A 35 7.95 5.52 2.24
C ARG A 35 7.81 5.95 3.71
N GLY A 36 6.61 5.81 4.28
CA GLY A 36 6.35 6.16 5.67
C GLY A 36 6.82 5.13 6.68
N SER A 37 7.35 4.00 6.23
CA SER A 37 7.78 2.92 7.12
C SER A 37 9.09 3.27 7.83
N PRO A 38 9.17 3.03 9.16
CA PRO A 38 10.41 3.20 9.90
C PRO A 38 11.53 2.33 9.33
N VAL A 39 12.75 2.86 9.36
CA VAL A 39 13.94 2.14 8.89
C VAL A 39 14.97 2.09 10.01
N ASP A 40 15.25 0.88 10.46
CA ASP A 40 16.41 0.54 11.27
C ASP A 40 17.37 -0.27 10.39
N LYS A 41 17.11 -1.57 10.24
CA LYS A 41 17.86 -2.43 9.31
C LYS A 41 17.22 -2.52 7.93
N GLY A 42 16.02 -1.98 7.77
CA GLY A 42 15.25 -2.02 6.54
C GLY A 42 14.35 -3.24 6.39
N THR A 43 14.37 -4.16 7.34
CA THR A 43 13.56 -5.40 7.29
C THR A 43 12.07 -5.12 7.17
N PHE A 44 11.54 -4.24 7.99
CA PHE A 44 10.11 -3.91 7.93
C PHE A 44 9.73 -3.33 6.58
N ARG A 45 10.44 -2.28 6.15
CA ARG A 45 10.15 -1.62 4.87
C ARG A 45 10.26 -2.58 3.69
N ALA A 46 11.22 -3.51 3.72
CA ALA A 46 11.43 -4.49 2.65
C ALA A 46 10.40 -5.64 2.65
N ASN A 47 9.57 -5.75 3.68
CA ASN A 47 8.57 -6.80 3.80
C ASN A 47 7.16 -6.37 3.41
N TRP A 48 6.96 -5.17 2.89
CA TRP A 48 5.68 -4.78 2.32
C TRP A 48 5.45 -5.49 1.00
N VAL A 49 4.35 -6.21 0.90
CA VAL A 49 3.97 -6.97 -0.30
C VAL A 49 2.59 -6.54 -0.78
N ALA A 50 2.36 -6.67 -2.07
CA ALA A 50 1.05 -6.49 -2.68
C ALA A 50 0.58 -7.83 -3.23
N SER A 51 -0.71 -8.10 -3.12
CA SER A 51 -1.33 -9.32 -3.65
C SER A 51 -2.75 -9.05 -4.12
N ILE A 52 -3.28 -9.94 -4.95
CA ILE A 52 -4.59 -9.80 -5.58
C ILE A 52 -5.50 -10.92 -5.05
N ASP A 53 -6.67 -10.54 -4.56
CA ASP A 53 -7.75 -11.40 -4.09
C ASP A 53 -7.44 -12.28 -2.86
N THR A 54 -6.19 -12.54 -2.54
CA THR A 54 -5.77 -13.30 -1.37
C THR A 54 -4.63 -12.56 -0.68
N ILE A 55 -4.73 -12.38 0.64
CA ILE A 55 -3.67 -11.69 1.39
C ILE A 55 -2.41 -12.55 1.45
N ASP A 56 -1.27 -11.92 1.20
CA ASP A 56 0.05 -12.56 1.38
C ASP A 56 0.50 -12.38 2.83
N ARG A 57 0.67 -13.49 3.53
CA ARG A 57 1.08 -13.53 4.94
C ARG A 57 2.53 -13.94 5.12
N SER A 58 3.31 -13.96 4.05
CA SER A 58 4.73 -14.32 4.11
C SER A 58 5.57 -13.16 4.63
N SER A 59 6.69 -13.49 5.25
CA SER A 59 7.70 -12.50 5.64
C SER A 59 9.09 -13.14 5.59
N ASP A 60 10.10 -12.31 5.39
CA ASP A 60 11.50 -12.72 5.36
C ASP A 60 12.32 -11.76 6.22
N LEU A 61 12.65 -12.22 7.43
CA LEU A 61 13.37 -11.41 8.41
C LEU A 61 14.85 -11.20 8.06
N SER A 62 15.35 -11.86 7.02
CA SER A 62 16.71 -11.66 6.53
C SER A 62 16.84 -10.46 5.59
N LYS A 63 15.73 -9.91 5.12
CA LYS A 63 15.73 -8.74 4.24
C LYS A 63 16.26 -7.50 4.95
N THR A 64 16.97 -6.68 4.19
CA THR A 64 17.59 -5.45 4.66
C THR A 64 17.25 -4.27 3.76
N ARG A 65 17.87 -3.11 3.99
CA ARG A 65 17.66 -1.89 3.17
C ARG A 65 17.92 -2.14 1.69
N SER A 66 18.85 -3.02 1.35
CA SER A 66 19.16 -3.34 -0.05
C SER A 66 18.00 -4.06 -0.76
N ASP A 67 17.06 -4.64 -0.03
CA ASP A 67 15.92 -5.37 -0.57
C ASP A 67 14.68 -4.50 -0.74
N VAL A 68 14.68 -3.26 -0.26
CA VAL A 68 13.51 -2.36 -0.34
C VAL A 68 13.15 -2.04 -1.80
N SER A 69 14.14 -1.75 -2.62
CA SER A 69 13.94 -1.44 -4.04
C SER A 69 13.27 -2.60 -4.77
N GLU A 70 13.70 -3.83 -4.52
CA GLU A 70 13.10 -5.03 -5.09
C GLU A 70 11.66 -5.23 -4.62
N ALA A 71 11.39 -4.98 -3.33
CA ALA A 71 10.03 -5.07 -2.79
C ALA A 71 9.09 -4.10 -3.51
N VAL A 72 9.51 -2.88 -3.74
CA VAL A 72 8.73 -1.87 -4.47
C VAL A 72 8.52 -2.29 -5.92
N THR A 73 9.54 -2.79 -6.58
CA THR A 73 9.46 -3.26 -7.98
C THR A 73 8.49 -4.43 -8.09
N THR A 74 8.58 -5.40 -7.21
CA THR A 74 7.69 -6.58 -7.20
C THR A 74 6.25 -6.18 -6.97
N ALA A 75 5.98 -5.34 -5.96
CA ALA A 75 4.63 -4.86 -5.68
C ALA A 75 4.05 -4.06 -6.84
N THR A 76 4.86 -3.22 -7.48
CA THR A 76 4.46 -2.45 -8.66
C THR A 76 4.04 -3.38 -9.79
N ALA A 77 4.80 -4.44 -10.04
CA ALA A 77 4.48 -5.42 -11.08
C ALA A 77 3.18 -6.17 -10.77
N VAL A 78 2.98 -6.60 -9.53
CA VAL A 78 1.75 -7.28 -9.11
C VAL A 78 0.53 -6.39 -9.33
N ILE A 79 0.58 -5.14 -8.90
CA ILE A 79 -0.53 -4.20 -9.04
C ILE A 79 -0.78 -3.90 -10.52
N THR A 80 0.27 -3.62 -11.29
CA THR A 80 0.14 -3.25 -12.70
C THR A 80 -0.43 -4.37 -13.55
N SER A 81 -0.04 -5.63 -13.28
CA SER A 81 -0.49 -6.77 -14.08
C SER A 81 -1.80 -7.39 -13.58
N GLY A 82 -2.09 -7.30 -12.29
CA GLY A 82 -3.19 -8.05 -11.67
C GLY A 82 -4.39 -7.24 -11.23
N ALA A 83 -4.24 -5.93 -11.00
CA ALA A 83 -5.35 -5.11 -10.54
C ALA A 83 -6.34 -4.84 -11.66
N LYS A 84 -7.60 -5.22 -11.44
CA LYS A 84 -8.70 -5.04 -12.38
C LYS A 84 -9.93 -4.61 -11.60
N LEU A 85 -10.94 -4.12 -12.30
CA LEU A 85 -12.24 -3.84 -11.67
C LEU A 85 -12.79 -5.12 -11.07
N GLY A 86 -13.25 -5.02 -9.82
CA GLY A 86 -13.82 -6.17 -9.10
C GLY A 86 -12.78 -7.01 -8.34
N THR A 87 -11.48 -6.73 -8.49
CA THR A 87 -10.46 -7.41 -7.68
C THR A 87 -10.23 -6.67 -6.36
N THR A 88 -9.77 -7.42 -5.35
CA THR A 88 -9.30 -6.85 -4.08
C THR A 88 -7.78 -6.81 -4.09
N ILE A 89 -7.23 -5.64 -3.83
CA ILE A 89 -5.78 -5.46 -3.74
C ILE A 89 -5.40 -5.39 -2.27
N TYR A 90 -4.52 -6.29 -1.84
CA TYR A 90 -3.99 -6.30 -0.49
C TYR A 90 -2.58 -5.74 -0.47
N ILE A 91 -2.32 -4.86 0.49
CA ILE A 91 -0.98 -4.39 0.82
C ILE A 91 -0.75 -4.82 2.26
N SER A 92 0.22 -5.70 2.48
CA SER A 92 0.39 -6.36 3.78
C SER A 92 1.85 -6.47 4.18
N ASN A 93 2.06 -6.62 5.49
CA ASN A 93 3.38 -6.83 6.08
C ASN A 93 3.22 -7.78 7.27
N ALA A 94 3.79 -8.95 7.16
CA ALA A 94 3.59 -10.03 8.13
C ALA A 94 4.77 -10.19 9.11
N VAL A 95 5.67 -9.21 9.21
CA VAL A 95 6.72 -9.28 10.24
C VAL A 95 6.09 -9.28 11.64
N PRO A 96 6.66 -10.03 12.61
CA PRO A 96 6.02 -10.22 13.91
C PRO A 96 5.76 -8.92 14.69
N TYR A 97 6.56 -7.88 14.47
CA TYR A 97 6.44 -6.59 15.16
C TYR A 97 5.66 -5.52 14.39
N ALA A 98 5.01 -5.88 13.27
CA ALA A 98 4.30 -4.91 12.44
C ALA A 98 3.20 -4.16 13.20
N GLY A 99 2.44 -4.88 14.05
CA GLY A 99 1.39 -4.27 14.87
C GLY A 99 1.92 -3.21 15.81
N LYS A 100 3.08 -3.42 16.42
CA LYS A 100 3.71 -2.45 17.31
C LYS A 100 4.09 -1.18 16.55
N LEU A 101 4.61 -1.31 15.34
CA LEU A 101 4.98 -0.15 14.53
C LEU A 101 3.75 0.65 14.12
N GLU A 102 2.65 -0.02 13.81
CA GLU A 102 1.38 0.67 13.51
C GLU A 102 0.83 1.38 14.74
N ASP A 103 1.05 0.86 15.94
CA ASP A 103 0.67 1.48 17.20
C ASP A 103 1.57 2.66 17.61
N GLY A 104 2.57 3.00 16.80
CA GLY A 104 3.40 4.18 17.04
C GLY A 104 4.62 3.96 17.91
N TYR A 105 5.09 2.73 18.07
CA TYR A 105 6.28 2.43 18.87
C TYR A 105 7.57 3.04 18.34
N SER A 106 7.64 3.29 17.03
CA SER A 106 8.82 3.91 16.45
C SER A 106 8.72 5.43 16.50
N PRO A 107 9.77 6.14 16.97
CA PRO A 107 9.80 7.60 16.88
C PRO A 107 9.82 8.13 15.45
N GLN A 108 10.17 7.29 14.46
CA GLN A 108 10.10 7.64 13.05
C GLN A 108 8.66 7.64 12.50
N ALA A 109 7.73 6.96 13.18
CA ALA A 109 6.33 6.87 12.78
C ALA A 109 5.42 6.85 14.01
N PRO A 110 5.35 7.96 14.76
CA PRO A 110 4.59 7.99 16.02
C PRO A 110 3.07 7.86 15.82
N ALA A 111 2.56 8.12 14.62
CA ALA A 111 1.16 7.95 14.28
C ALA A 111 0.89 6.65 13.51
N GLY A 112 1.87 5.74 13.46
CA GLY A 112 1.77 4.52 12.66
C GLY A 112 2.22 4.73 11.23
N VAL A 113 1.95 3.77 10.38
CA VAL A 113 2.41 3.74 8.98
C VAL A 113 1.21 3.76 8.03
N VAL A 114 0.25 2.86 8.23
CA VAL A 114 -0.90 2.70 7.33
C VAL A 114 -1.88 3.85 7.47
N ALA A 115 -2.22 4.24 8.70
CA ALA A 115 -3.21 5.30 8.92
C ALA A 115 -2.82 6.65 8.29
N PRO A 116 -1.58 7.16 8.46
CA PRO A 116 -1.18 8.39 7.76
C PRO A 116 -1.18 8.25 6.25
N ALA A 117 -0.78 7.10 5.72
CA ALA A 117 -0.77 6.85 4.28
C ALA A 117 -2.18 6.89 3.70
N LEU A 118 -3.15 6.26 4.36
CA LEU A 118 -4.55 6.28 3.93
C LEU A 118 -5.13 7.69 3.96
N THR A 119 -4.78 8.49 4.96
CA THR A 119 -5.20 9.90 5.02
C THR A 119 -4.65 10.68 3.82
N THR A 120 -3.38 10.49 3.48
CA THR A 120 -2.76 11.14 2.33
C THR A 120 -3.47 10.74 1.02
N ILE A 121 -3.76 9.47 0.84
CA ILE A 121 -4.45 8.98 -0.37
C ILE A 121 -5.88 9.51 -0.44
N LYS A 122 -6.60 9.49 0.67
CA LYS A 122 -7.96 10.04 0.72
C LYS A 122 -7.98 11.52 0.35
N ASN A 123 -7.07 12.32 0.90
CA ASN A 123 -6.97 13.74 0.58
C ASN A 123 -6.65 13.95 -0.90
N ALA A 124 -5.75 13.14 -1.47
CA ALA A 124 -5.41 13.23 -2.89
C ALA A 124 -6.61 12.90 -3.79
N LEU A 125 -7.43 11.94 -3.41
CA LEU A 125 -8.68 11.61 -4.13
C LEU A 125 -9.69 12.75 -4.03
N ASP A 126 -9.90 13.31 -2.84
CA ASP A 126 -10.84 14.39 -2.61
C ASP A 126 -10.44 15.66 -3.37
N GLU A 127 -9.15 15.88 -3.54
CA GLU A 127 -8.58 17.04 -4.25
C GLU A 127 -8.41 16.81 -5.76
N GLY A 128 -8.76 15.62 -6.26
CA GLY A 128 -8.65 15.28 -7.67
C GLY A 128 -7.23 15.05 -8.17
N ARG A 129 -6.28 14.77 -7.28
CA ARG A 129 -4.87 14.50 -7.65
C ARG A 129 -4.59 13.04 -8.03
N LEU A 130 -5.56 12.18 -7.82
CA LEU A 130 -5.49 10.76 -8.18
C LEU A 130 -6.65 10.34 -9.07
#